data_52719be182ea34f45b96690ce5fc135a
#
_entry.id   52719be182ea34f45b96690ce5fc135a
#
_cell.length_a   1.000
_cell.length_b   1.000
_cell.length_c   1.000
_cell.angle_alpha   90.00
_cell.angle_beta   90.00
_cell.angle_gamma   90.00
#
_symmetry.space_group_name_H-M   'P 1'
#
loop_
_entity.id
_entity.type
_entity.pdbx_description
1 polymer ?
#
loop_
_entity_poly.entity_id
_entity_poly.type
_entity_poly.pdbx_seq_one_letter_code
_entity_poly.pdbx_strand_id
1 'polypeptide(L)'
;MNILEIKSLNKQYGQLKALDNVDLDVARGSVFGLLGPNGAGKTTLLRIINSILVKDSGSVKINGEDVSLATSHYLGYMPEERGLYGKMQVEEQIMYFGLLKGGEKSMLRQNMKEYMELFELSSDGKRKVEELSKGNQQKVQIISTLVHNPELVILDEPFSGFDPINGALLTQLINRLHNRNVTVMLSSHNMPAIEEMCSDIALINRGQMLLSGRIEDIKEANKIGNLELTTRAPLSVGLAMDSEIIESIDQIDSKDWRKGATYSIRRRPNVSNNDILQTISMQAEILHFEEVLPSLNDIFIKYTVGEIPNKNL
;
A
#
# COMPACT_ATOMS: atom_id res chain seq x y z
N MET A 1 12.38 14.74 -6.72
CA MET A 1 12.37 14.43 -8.17
C MET A 1 11.52 13.20 -8.37
N ASN A 2 10.55 13.23 -9.28
CA ASN A 2 9.65 12.12 -9.53
C ASN A 2 10.29 11.12 -10.49
N ILE A 3 10.06 9.82 -10.25
CA ILE A 3 10.44 8.75 -11.18
C ILE A 3 9.31 8.47 -12.17
N LEU A 4 8.04 8.61 -11.72
CA LEU A 4 6.85 8.44 -12.54
C LEU A 4 6.02 9.72 -12.48
N GLU A 5 5.62 10.19 -13.65
CA GLU A 5 4.75 11.35 -13.81
C GLU A 5 3.61 11.00 -14.77
N ILE A 6 2.38 11.19 -14.32
CA ILE A 6 1.17 10.93 -15.09
C ILE A 6 0.33 12.20 -15.09
N LYS A 7 -0.06 12.66 -16.27
CA LYS A 7 -0.87 13.87 -16.42
C LYS A 7 -2.05 13.64 -17.35
N SER A 8 -3.24 13.96 -16.84
CA SER A 8 -4.53 13.91 -17.54
C SER A 8 -4.76 12.60 -18.30
N LEU A 9 -4.39 11.48 -17.67
CA LEU A 9 -4.43 10.15 -18.29
C LEU A 9 -5.87 9.67 -18.42
N ASN A 10 -6.25 9.28 -19.63
CA ASN A 10 -7.57 8.74 -19.95
C ASN A 10 -7.47 7.38 -20.63
N LYS A 11 -8.41 6.49 -20.27
CA LYS A 11 -8.63 5.20 -20.92
C LYS A 11 -10.08 4.80 -20.88
N GLN A 12 -10.63 4.47 -22.04
CA GLN A 12 -12.04 4.07 -22.21
C GLN A 12 -12.15 2.72 -22.90
N TYR A 13 -13.12 1.91 -22.50
CA TYR A 13 -13.53 0.65 -23.13
C TYR A 13 -15.03 0.74 -23.48
N GLY A 14 -15.32 1.00 -24.73
CA GLY A 14 -16.70 1.26 -25.14
C GLY A 14 -17.28 2.46 -24.38
N GLN A 15 -18.27 2.25 -23.54
CA GLN A 15 -18.87 3.31 -22.70
C GLN A 15 -18.23 3.43 -21.32
N LEU A 16 -17.38 2.49 -20.92
CA LEU A 16 -16.75 2.49 -19.60
C LEU A 16 -15.46 3.32 -19.62
N LYS A 17 -15.43 4.42 -18.87
CA LYS A 17 -14.20 5.14 -18.57
C LYS A 17 -13.45 4.39 -17.47
N ALA A 18 -12.42 3.65 -17.83
CA ALA A 18 -11.58 2.92 -16.90
C ALA A 18 -10.58 3.82 -16.20
N LEU A 19 -10.14 4.90 -16.87
CA LEU A 19 -9.38 6.01 -16.29
C LEU A 19 -9.95 7.32 -16.84
N ASP A 20 -10.22 8.28 -15.96
CA ASP A 20 -10.84 9.55 -16.26
C ASP A 20 -10.01 10.70 -15.65
N ASN A 21 -9.20 11.34 -16.49
CA ASN A 21 -8.34 12.46 -16.14
C ASN A 21 -7.45 12.20 -14.91
N VAL A 22 -6.72 11.08 -14.90
CA VAL A 22 -5.87 10.67 -13.79
C VAL A 22 -4.55 11.42 -13.82
N ASP A 23 -4.23 12.10 -12.70
CA ASP A 23 -2.92 12.68 -12.41
C ASP A 23 -2.26 11.91 -11.26
N LEU A 24 -0.97 11.59 -11.41
CA LEU A 24 -0.20 10.89 -10.38
C LEU A 24 1.29 11.19 -10.52
N ASP A 25 1.91 11.57 -9.42
CA ASP A 25 3.36 11.74 -9.32
C ASP A 25 3.90 10.78 -8.25
N VAL A 26 4.96 10.02 -8.57
CA VAL A 26 5.62 9.12 -7.62
C VAL A 26 7.07 9.56 -7.44
N ALA A 27 7.43 9.84 -6.19
CA ALA A 27 8.78 10.28 -5.85
C ALA A 27 9.80 9.14 -6.01
N ARG A 28 11.01 9.46 -6.48
CA ARG A 28 12.11 8.51 -6.57
C ARG A 28 12.50 7.98 -5.19
N GLY A 29 12.71 6.68 -5.09
CA GLY A 29 13.11 6.00 -3.86
C GLY A 29 12.00 5.81 -2.84
N SER A 30 10.75 6.23 -3.11
CA SER A 30 9.62 6.00 -2.20
C SER A 30 9.06 4.57 -2.29
N VAL A 31 8.39 4.14 -1.22
CA VAL A 31 7.46 3.00 -1.26
C VAL A 31 6.05 3.58 -1.33
N PHE A 32 5.41 3.39 -2.48
CA PHE A 32 4.15 4.02 -2.85
C PHE A 32 3.00 3.01 -2.93
N GLY A 33 1.88 3.28 -2.27
CA GLY A 33 0.69 2.44 -2.28
C GLY A 33 -0.36 2.93 -3.28
N LEU A 34 -0.79 2.08 -4.22
CA LEU A 34 -1.94 2.34 -5.09
C LEU A 34 -3.16 1.59 -4.57
N LEU A 35 -4.10 2.31 -3.98
CA LEU A 35 -5.28 1.78 -3.32
C LEU A 35 -6.53 1.94 -4.18
N GLY A 36 -7.50 1.08 -3.97
CA GLY A 36 -8.81 1.19 -4.62
C GLY A 36 -9.54 -0.15 -4.63
N PRO A 37 -10.88 -0.14 -4.76
CA PRO A 37 -11.66 -1.37 -4.85
C PRO A 37 -11.38 -2.12 -6.16
N ASN A 38 -11.89 -3.35 -6.26
CA ASN A 38 -11.86 -4.10 -7.51
C ASN A 38 -12.63 -3.34 -8.59
N GLY A 39 -12.07 -3.28 -9.81
CA GLY A 39 -12.65 -2.51 -10.90
C GLY A 39 -12.43 -0.99 -10.83
N ALA A 40 -11.67 -0.49 -9.86
CA ALA A 40 -11.39 0.95 -9.74
C ALA A 40 -10.53 1.55 -10.86
N GLY A 41 -9.83 0.71 -11.64
CA GLY A 41 -8.91 1.15 -12.70
C GLY A 41 -7.43 0.88 -12.42
N LYS A 42 -7.06 0.32 -11.24
CA LYS A 42 -5.67 0.05 -10.85
C LYS A 42 -4.90 -0.74 -11.91
N THR A 43 -5.40 -1.92 -12.28
CA THR A 43 -4.73 -2.78 -13.27
C THR A 43 -4.64 -2.13 -14.65
N THR A 44 -5.64 -1.33 -15.05
CA THR A 44 -5.60 -0.54 -16.29
C THR A 44 -4.46 0.49 -16.24
N LEU A 45 -4.35 1.23 -15.13
CA LEU A 45 -3.28 2.20 -14.89
C LEU A 45 -1.90 1.51 -14.94
N LEU A 46 -1.72 0.41 -14.19
CA LEU A 46 -0.45 -0.33 -14.15
C LEU A 46 -0.06 -0.88 -15.52
N ARG A 47 -1.01 -1.40 -16.31
CA ARG A 47 -0.75 -1.89 -17.67
C ARG A 47 -0.33 -0.78 -18.63
N ILE A 48 -0.87 0.45 -18.48
CA ILE A 48 -0.45 1.60 -19.29
C ILE A 48 0.97 2.03 -18.91
N ILE A 49 1.29 2.13 -17.61
CA ILE A 49 2.66 2.45 -17.13
C ILE A 49 3.68 1.45 -17.70
N ASN A 50 3.30 0.19 -17.82
CA ASN A 50 4.16 -0.87 -18.35
C ASN A 50 4.13 -1.01 -19.89
N SER A 51 3.49 -0.08 -20.61
CA SER A 51 3.33 -0.11 -22.08
C SER A 51 2.66 -1.39 -22.61
N ILE A 52 1.92 -2.11 -21.75
CA ILE A 52 1.11 -3.29 -22.13
C ILE A 52 -0.19 -2.84 -22.78
N LEU A 53 -0.71 -1.69 -22.35
CA LEU A 53 -1.94 -1.10 -22.83
C LEU A 53 -1.70 0.32 -23.33
N VAL A 54 -2.26 0.66 -24.46
CA VAL A 54 -2.19 2.02 -25.03
C VAL A 54 -3.24 2.92 -24.36
N LYS A 55 -2.79 4.09 -23.88
CA LYS A 55 -3.66 5.16 -23.39
C LYS A 55 -4.45 5.82 -24.55
N ASP A 56 -5.57 6.43 -24.22
CA ASP A 56 -6.36 7.18 -25.22
C ASP A 56 -5.90 8.66 -25.29
N SER A 57 -5.58 9.25 -24.13
CA SER A 57 -5.00 10.61 -24.06
C SER A 57 -4.20 10.80 -22.77
N GLY A 58 -3.56 11.96 -22.62
CA GLY A 58 -2.69 12.29 -21.50
C GLY A 58 -1.24 11.87 -21.71
N SER A 59 -0.41 11.96 -20.68
CA SER A 59 1.00 11.58 -20.72
C SER A 59 1.36 10.67 -19.55
N VAL A 60 2.31 9.76 -19.77
CA VAL A 60 2.93 8.93 -18.74
C VAL A 60 4.43 8.93 -19.00
N LYS A 61 5.21 9.39 -18.04
CA LYS A 61 6.66 9.48 -18.14
C LYS A 61 7.35 8.73 -17.01
N ILE A 62 8.44 8.06 -17.35
CA ILE A 62 9.38 7.44 -16.40
C ILE A 62 10.74 8.05 -16.63
N ASN A 63 11.39 8.56 -15.57
CA ASN A 63 12.64 9.30 -15.68
C ASN A 63 12.58 10.49 -16.66
N GLY A 64 11.40 11.10 -16.83
CA GLY A 64 11.19 12.19 -17.79
C GLY A 64 10.95 11.73 -19.24
N GLU A 65 11.08 10.45 -19.56
CA GLU A 65 10.84 9.86 -20.88
C GLU A 65 9.43 9.30 -20.99
N ASP A 66 8.77 9.47 -22.13
CA ASP A 66 7.47 8.85 -22.38
C ASP A 66 7.57 7.32 -22.34
N VAL A 67 6.61 6.67 -21.66
CA VAL A 67 6.60 5.21 -21.55
C VAL A 67 6.48 4.54 -22.91
N SER A 68 7.35 3.56 -23.13
CA SER A 68 7.46 2.79 -24.36
C SER A 68 8.15 1.45 -24.08
N LEU A 69 8.29 0.60 -25.10
CA LEU A 69 9.11 -0.59 -24.98
C LEU A 69 10.59 -0.25 -24.68
N ALA A 70 11.08 0.90 -25.17
CA ALA A 70 12.44 1.36 -24.91
C ALA A 70 12.68 1.71 -23.43
N THR A 71 11.68 2.21 -22.71
CA THR A 71 11.78 2.53 -21.27
C THR A 71 11.51 1.33 -20.37
N SER A 72 11.18 0.17 -20.93
CA SER A 72 10.80 -1.03 -20.18
C SER A 72 11.92 -1.59 -19.29
N HIS A 73 13.20 -1.25 -19.58
CA HIS A 73 14.34 -1.66 -18.76
C HIS A 73 14.41 -0.96 -17.40
N TYR A 74 13.78 0.24 -17.25
CA TYR A 74 13.63 0.91 -15.95
C TYR A 74 12.63 0.22 -15.05
N LEU A 75 11.75 -0.65 -15.61
CA LEU A 75 10.58 -1.19 -14.95
C LEU A 75 10.70 -2.68 -14.65
N GLY A 76 10.47 -3.04 -13.38
CA GLY A 76 10.06 -4.36 -12.97
C GLY A 76 8.56 -4.39 -12.72
N TYR A 77 7.82 -5.25 -13.41
CA TYR A 77 6.38 -5.41 -13.20
C TYR A 77 6.02 -6.85 -12.87
N MET A 78 5.41 -7.03 -11.72
CA MET A 78 4.80 -8.27 -11.29
C MET A 78 3.28 -8.14 -11.35
N PRO A 79 2.60 -8.73 -12.33
CA PRO A 79 1.14 -8.76 -12.37
C PRO A 79 0.58 -9.71 -11.31
N GLU A 80 -0.69 -9.50 -10.93
CA GLU A 80 -1.45 -10.39 -10.02
C GLU A 80 -1.51 -11.82 -10.56
N GLU A 81 -1.75 -11.98 -11.87
CA GLU A 81 -1.73 -13.28 -12.54
C GLU A 81 -0.30 -13.74 -12.82
N ARG A 82 -0.03 -15.04 -12.57
CA ARG A 82 1.30 -15.61 -12.78
C ARG A 82 1.58 -15.80 -14.27
N GLY A 83 2.48 -14.99 -14.82
CA GLY A 83 2.97 -15.10 -16.21
C GLY A 83 4.17 -16.04 -16.35
N LEU A 84 4.22 -17.15 -15.60
CA LEU A 84 5.36 -18.06 -15.59
C LEU A 84 5.20 -19.20 -16.61
N TYR A 85 6.31 -19.61 -17.23
CA TYR A 85 6.37 -20.77 -18.13
C TYR A 85 6.61 -22.05 -17.32
N GLY A 86 5.55 -22.83 -17.04
CA GLY A 86 5.60 -23.98 -16.13
C GLY A 86 6.67 -25.04 -16.49
N LYS A 87 6.91 -25.28 -17.79
CA LYS A 87 7.87 -26.27 -18.28
C LYS A 87 9.34 -25.81 -18.27
N MET A 88 9.58 -24.52 -18.05
CA MET A 88 10.92 -23.95 -18.00
C MET A 88 11.56 -24.18 -16.63
N GLN A 89 12.88 -24.35 -16.56
CA GLN A 89 13.59 -24.41 -15.28
C GLN A 89 13.59 -23.02 -14.62
N VAL A 90 13.66 -22.98 -13.29
CA VAL A 90 13.64 -21.74 -12.50
C VAL A 90 14.73 -20.76 -12.94
N GLU A 91 16.00 -21.23 -12.98
CA GLU A 91 17.13 -20.38 -13.41
C GLU A 91 16.99 -19.91 -14.87
N GLU A 92 16.53 -20.78 -15.76
CA GLU A 92 16.33 -20.43 -17.17
C GLU A 92 15.29 -19.32 -17.31
N GLN A 93 14.19 -19.43 -16.56
CA GLN A 93 13.10 -18.44 -16.60
C GLN A 93 13.54 -17.09 -16.05
N ILE A 94 14.22 -17.07 -14.89
CA ILE A 94 14.73 -15.83 -14.30
C ILE A 94 15.70 -15.15 -15.29
N MET A 95 16.63 -15.90 -15.86
CA MET A 95 17.57 -15.39 -16.85
C MET A 95 16.87 -14.90 -18.11
N TYR A 96 15.86 -15.63 -18.60
CA TYR A 96 15.07 -15.26 -19.78
C TYR A 96 14.39 -13.90 -19.60
N PHE A 97 13.67 -13.68 -18.51
CA PHE A 97 13.03 -12.39 -18.24
C PHE A 97 14.03 -11.26 -18.04
N GLY A 98 15.15 -11.52 -17.36
CA GLY A 98 16.23 -10.53 -17.21
C GLY A 98 16.84 -10.09 -18.55
N LEU A 99 17.07 -11.04 -19.46
CA LEU A 99 17.59 -10.75 -20.80
C LEU A 99 16.59 -9.99 -21.67
N LEU A 100 15.29 -10.31 -21.58
CA LEU A 100 14.23 -9.57 -22.29
C LEU A 100 14.19 -8.09 -21.87
N LYS A 101 14.58 -7.78 -20.63
CA LYS A 101 14.70 -6.42 -20.09
C LYS A 101 16.06 -5.76 -20.39
N GLY A 102 16.93 -6.41 -21.20
CA GLY A 102 18.22 -5.88 -21.59
C GLY A 102 19.32 -6.02 -20.54
N GLY A 103 19.11 -6.84 -19.50
CA GLY A 103 20.11 -7.06 -18.46
C GLY A 103 21.36 -7.76 -18.97
N GLU A 104 22.53 -7.37 -18.47
CA GLU A 104 23.82 -7.99 -18.80
C GLU A 104 23.94 -9.35 -18.09
N LYS A 105 24.41 -10.39 -18.81
CA LYS A 105 24.41 -11.79 -18.33
C LYS A 105 25.14 -12.00 -17.00
N SER A 106 26.27 -11.34 -16.79
CA SER A 106 27.07 -11.48 -15.56
C SER A 106 26.31 -10.88 -14.37
N MET A 107 25.75 -9.69 -14.53
CA MET A 107 24.91 -9.02 -13.52
C MET A 107 23.66 -9.84 -13.21
N LEU A 108 22.95 -10.35 -14.23
CA LEU A 108 21.77 -11.18 -14.04
C LEU A 108 22.06 -12.44 -13.22
N ARG A 109 23.18 -13.12 -13.49
CA ARG A 109 23.60 -14.30 -12.71
C ARG A 109 23.91 -13.97 -11.26
N GLN A 110 24.57 -12.84 -11.02
CA GLN A 110 24.87 -12.39 -9.66
C GLN A 110 23.59 -12.07 -8.89
N ASN A 111 22.70 -11.27 -9.49
CA ASN A 111 21.42 -10.89 -8.87
C ASN A 111 20.52 -12.11 -8.67
N MET A 112 20.44 -13.01 -9.64
CA MET A 112 19.68 -14.25 -9.52
C MET A 112 20.14 -15.06 -8.31
N LYS A 113 21.45 -15.24 -8.15
CA LYS A 113 22.01 -15.97 -7.00
C LYS A 113 21.62 -15.29 -5.69
N GLU A 114 21.80 -13.96 -5.57
CA GLU A 114 21.47 -13.19 -4.38
C GLU A 114 19.99 -13.30 -4.01
N TYR A 115 19.08 -13.16 -4.99
CA TYR A 115 17.64 -13.27 -4.73
C TYR A 115 17.18 -14.70 -4.47
N MET A 116 17.77 -15.70 -5.13
CA MET A 116 17.47 -17.11 -4.84
C MET A 116 17.89 -17.51 -3.43
N GLU A 117 19.03 -16.99 -2.93
CA GLU A 117 19.44 -17.16 -1.53
C GLU A 117 18.46 -16.49 -0.57
N LEU A 118 18.06 -15.24 -0.84
CA LEU A 118 17.12 -14.50 -0.01
C LEU A 118 15.77 -15.22 0.14
N PHE A 119 15.29 -15.82 -0.95
CA PHE A 119 13.99 -16.52 -0.98
C PHE A 119 14.10 -18.03 -0.70
N GLU A 120 15.26 -18.52 -0.30
CA GLU A 120 15.49 -19.95 0.00
C GLU A 120 15.17 -20.89 -1.18
N LEU A 121 15.46 -20.46 -2.41
CA LEU A 121 15.24 -21.20 -3.65
C LEU A 121 16.53 -21.76 -4.29
N SER A 122 17.68 -21.66 -3.61
CA SER A 122 18.99 -22.04 -4.19
C SER A 122 19.06 -23.48 -4.65
N SER A 123 18.31 -24.40 -4.02
CA SER A 123 18.24 -25.82 -4.42
C SER A 123 17.27 -26.08 -5.56
N ASP A 124 16.40 -25.13 -5.89
CA ASP A 124 15.30 -25.33 -6.86
C ASP A 124 15.65 -24.89 -8.29
N GLY A 125 16.84 -24.34 -8.51
CA GLY A 125 17.24 -23.71 -9.78
C GLY A 125 17.05 -24.59 -11.03
N LYS A 126 17.29 -25.88 -10.92
CA LYS A 126 17.15 -26.88 -12.02
C LYS A 126 15.77 -27.50 -12.11
N ARG A 127 14.90 -27.27 -11.13
CA ARG A 127 13.52 -27.77 -11.15
C ARG A 127 12.67 -26.99 -12.14
N LYS A 128 11.65 -27.62 -12.69
CA LYS A 128 10.64 -26.92 -13.49
C LYS A 128 9.75 -26.09 -12.59
N VAL A 129 9.31 -24.94 -13.09
CA VAL A 129 8.44 -24.03 -12.35
C VAL A 129 7.12 -24.72 -11.93
N GLU A 130 6.55 -25.57 -12.77
CA GLU A 130 5.32 -26.32 -12.46
C GLU A 130 5.45 -27.32 -11.29
N GLU A 131 6.68 -27.71 -10.93
CA GLU A 131 6.98 -28.62 -9.81
C GLU A 131 7.04 -27.88 -8.45
N LEU A 132 7.02 -26.55 -8.47
CA LEU A 132 7.10 -25.73 -7.27
C LEU A 132 5.71 -25.53 -6.63
N SER A 133 5.70 -25.31 -5.31
CA SER A 133 4.51 -24.81 -4.62
C SER A 133 4.09 -23.44 -5.17
N LYS A 134 2.81 -23.08 -4.99
CA LYS A 134 2.29 -21.78 -5.41
C LYS A 134 3.09 -20.60 -4.81
N GLY A 135 3.50 -20.69 -3.54
CA GLY A 135 4.32 -19.68 -2.89
C GLY A 135 5.71 -19.58 -3.52
N ASN A 136 6.37 -20.71 -3.84
CA ASN A 136 7.68 -20.70 -4.49
C ASN A 136 7.59 -20.20 -5.95
N GLN A 137 6.51 -20.50 -6.67
CA GLN A 137 6.27 -19.90 -8.00
C GLN A 137 6.17 -18.36 -7.90
N GLN A 138 5.50 -17.83 -6.89
CA GLN A 138 5.42 -16.39 -6.67
C GLN A 138 6.78 -15.77 -6.33
N LYS A 139 7.61 -16.45 -5.53
CA LYS A 139 9.00 -16.04 -5.29
C LYS A 139 9.80 -15.98 -6.61
N VAL A 140 9.67 -16.98 -7.48
CA VAL A 140 10.31 -16.98 -8.82
C VAL A 140 9.82 -15.80 -9.66
N GLN A 141 8.53 -15.47 -9.61
CA GLN A 141 7.96 -14.31 -10.32
C GLN A 141 8.56 -12.99 -9.80
N ILE A 142 8.69 -12.83 -8.49
CA ILE A 142 9.32 -11.66 -7.87
C ILE A 142 10.79 -11.54 -8.32
N ILE A 143 11.57 -12.64 -8.25
CA ILE A 143 12.96 -12.64 -8.68
C ILE A 143 13.09 -12.26 -10.15
N SER A 144 12.23 -12.83 -11.01
CA SER A 144 12.22 -12.51 -12.46
C SER A 144 11.90 -11.03 -12.73
N THR A 145 11.11 -10.41 -11.85
CA THR A 145 10.76 -8.99 -11.91
C THR A 145 11.93 -8.08 -11.54
N LEU A 146 12.83 -8.53 -10.68
CA LEU A 146 13.88 -7.71 -10.07
C LEU A 146 15.27 -7.94 -10.65
N VAL A 147 15.51 -9.08 -11.31
CA VAL A 147 16.85 -9.57 -11.67
C VAL A 147 17.65 -8.61 -12.55
N HIS A 148 16.97 -7.76 -13.33
CA HIS A 148 17.58 -6.77 -14.24
C HIS A 148 17.87 -5.41 -13.60
N ASN A 149 17.74 -5.28 -12.25
CA ASN A 149 17.95 -4.04 -11.48
C ASN A 149 17.09 -2.86 -11.95
N PRO A 150 15.75 -2.98 -11.94
CA PRO A 150 14.87 -1.88 -12.30
C PRO A 150 14.99 -0.70 -11.30
N GLU A 151 14.70 0.52 -11.77
CA GLU A 151 14.63 1.72 -10.94
C GLU A 151 13.24 1.92 -10.32
N LEU A 152 12.20 1.40 -11.00
CA LEU A 152 10.82 1.36 -10.54
C LEU A 152 10.28 -0.07 -10.56
N VAL A 153 9.87 -0.57 -9.42
CA VAL A 153 9.26 -1.89 -9.24
C VAL A 153 7.79 -1.71 -8.97
N ILE A 154 6.95 -2.35 -9.78
CA ILE A 154 5.49 -2.35 -9.61
C ILE A 154 5.06 -3.77 -9.26
N LEU A 155 4.43 -3.93 -8.10
CA LEU A 155 3.94 -5.20 -7.59
C LEU A 155 2.41 -5.14 -7.44
N ASP A 156 1.70 -5.89 -8.28
CA ASP A 156 0.23 -5.92 -8.28
C ASP A 156 -0.24 -7.05 -7.37
N GLU A 157 -0.89 -6.69 -6.23
CA GLU A 157 -1.36 -7.60 -5.16
C GLU A 157 -0.29 -8.61 -4.67
N PRO A 158 0.92 -8.16 -4.30
CA PRO A 158 2.05 -9.07 -4.09
C PRO A 158 1.92 -9.97 -2.86
N PHE A 159 1.05 -9.62 -1.90
CA PHE A 159 0.80 -10.42 -0.70
C PHE A 159 -0.27 -11.49 -0.89
N SER A 160 -1.00 -11.46 -2.01
CA SER A 160 -2.04 -12.44 -2.32
C SER A 160 -1.47 -13.85 -2.43
N GLY A 161 -1.94 -14.76 -1.58
CA GLY A 161 -1.52 -16.17 -1.58
C GLY A 161 -0.19 -16.45 -0.87
N PHE A 162 0.41 -15.48 -0.18
CA PHE A 162 1.51 -15.71 0.74
C PHE A 162 1.01 -16.05 2.14
N ASP A 163 1.68 -17.01 2.79
CA ASP A 163 1.60 -17.21 4.22
C ASP A 163 2.36 -16.10 4.98
N PRO A 164 2.22 -15.99 6.31
CA PRO A 164 2.88 -14.95 7.10
C PRO A 164 4.41 -14.93 6.96
N ILE A 165 5.06 -16.10 6.79
CA ILE A 165 6.52 -16.21 6.66
C ILE A 165 6.97 -15.61 5.33
N ASN A 166 6.30 -16.00 4.24
CA ASN A 166 6.61 -15.46 2.91
C ASN A 166 6.25 -13.96 2.79
N GLY A 167 5.18 -13.52 3.50
CA GLY A 167 4.86 -12.10 3.63
C GLY A 167 5.97 -11.30 4.29
N ALA A 168 6.56 -11.81 5.39
CA ALA A 168 7.70 -11.18 6.06
C ALA A 168 8.94 -11.08 5.16
N LEU A 169 9.23 -12.12 4.35
CA LEU A 169 10.32 -12.09 3.36
C LEU A 169 10.09 -11.02 2.29
N LEU A 170 8.86 -10.85 1.83
CA LEU A 170 8.51 -9.80 0.87
C LEU A 170 8.68 -8.40 1.49
N THR A 171 8.22 -8.19 2.72
CA THR A 171 8.44 -6.93 3.45
C THR A 171 9.93 -6.63 3.59
N GLN A 172 10.74 -7.61 3.95
CA GLN A 172 12.20 -7.48 4.02
C GLN A 172 12.83 -7.10 2.67
N LEU A 173 12.34 -7.69 1.57
CA LEU A 173 12.77 -7.34 0.22
C LEU A 173 12.43 -5.90 -0.13
N ILE A 174 11.19 -5.46 0.14
CA ILE A 174 10.74 -4.09 -0.14
C ILE A 174 11.61 -3.09 0.61
N ASN A 175 11.88 -3.31 1.91
CA ASN A 175 12.78 -2.49 2.70
C ASN A 175 14.21 -2.46 2.14
N ARG A 176 14.72 -3.59 1.64
CA ARG A 176 16.03 -3.66 0.98
C ARG A 176 16.08 -2.86 -0.33
N LEU A 177 15.02 -2.92 -1.13
CA LEU A 177 14.91 -2.13 -2.36
C LEU A 177 14.85 -0.63 -2.05
N HIS A 178 14.04 -0.21 -1.07
CA HIS A 178 13.96 1.16 -0.59
C HIS A 178 15.31 1.69 -0.12
N ASN A 179 16.05 0.91 0.68
CA ASN A 179 17.39 1.28 1.15
C ASN A 179 18.42 1.39 0.03
N ARG A 180 18.18 0.77 -1.12
CA ARG A 180 18.95 0.91 -2.36
C ARG A 180 18.46 2.04 -3.26
N ASN A 181 17.53 2.88 -2.78
CA ASN A 181 16.89 3.97 -3.51
C ASN A 181 16.11 3.50 -4.77
N VAL A 182 15.64 2.26 -4.76
CA VAL A 182 14.70 1.74 -5.77
C VAL A 182 13.29 2.16 -5.37
N THR A 183 12.53 2.72 -6.31
CA THR A 183 11.13 3.06 -6.07
C THR A 183 10.28 1.81 -6.16
N VAL A 184 9.39 1.60 -5.19
CA VAL A 184 8.46 0.46 -5.17
C VAL A 184 7.03 0.98 -5.16
N MET A 185 6.23 0.56 -6.14
CA MET A 185 4.79 0.80 -6.18
C MET A 185 4.06 -0.51 -5.87
N LEU A 186 3.21 -0.49 -4.86
CA LEU A 186 2.41 -1.64 -4.43
C LEU A 186 0.95 -1.36 -4.73
N SER A 187 0.27 -2.23 -5.47
CA SER A 187 -1.19 -2.24 -5.42
C SER A 187 -1.65 -3.23 -4.35
N SER A 188 -2.61 -2.85 -3.53
CA SER A 188 -3.19 -3.76 -2.54
C SER A 188 -4.56 -3.28 -2.06
N HIS A 189 -5.35 -4.23 -1.57
CA HIS A 189 -6.56 -3.99 -0.78
C HIS A 189 -6.32 -4.24 0.72
N ASN A 190 -5.12 -4.69 1.12
CA ASN A 190 -4.72 -4.87 2.53
C ASN A 190 -4.20 -3.54 3.09
N MET A 191 -5.11 -2.70 3.61
CA MET A 191 -4.80 -1.37 4.12
C MET A 191 -3.76 -1.37 5.25
N PRO A 192 -3.81 -2.28 6.27
CA PRO A 192 -2.80 -2.34 7.31
C PRO A 192 -1.38 -2.56 6.76
N ALA A 193 -1.22 -3.47 5.79
CA ALA A 193 0.10 -3.72 5.19
C ALA A 193 0.63 -2.52 4.42
N ILE A 194 -0.23 -1.79 3.70
CA ILE A 194 0.15 -0.55 3.01
C ILE A 194 0.54 0.53 4.01
N GLU A 195 -0.23 0.69 5.09
CA GLU A 195 0.03 1.69 6.14
C GLU A 195 1.38 1.47 6.83
N GLU A 196 1.79 0.22 7.01
CA GLU A 196 3.08 -0.14 7.60
C GLU A 196 4.27 0.11 6.67
N MET A 197 4.10 -0.11 5.35
CA MET A 197 5.23 -0.16 4.44
C MET A 197 5.38 1.08 3.56
N CYS A 198 4.29 1.79 3.27
CA CYS A 198 4.32 2.89 2.32
C CYS A 198 4.48 4.24 3.03
N SER A 199 5.24 5.15 2.41
CA SER A 199 5.29 6.55 2.82
C SER A 199 4.19 7.39 2.18
N ASP A 200 3.81 7.03 0.96
CA ASP A 200 2.88 7.77 0.11
C ASP A 200 1.85 6.83 -0.49
N ILE A 201 0.66 7.33 -0.71
CA ILE A 201 -0.43 6.57 -1.34
C ILE A 201 -1.18 7.39 -2.38
N ALA A 202 -1.88 6.68 -3.25
CA ALA A 202 -2.97 7.21 -4.05
C ALA A 202 -4.18 6.29 -3.94
N LEU A 203 -5.37 6.89 -3.85
CA LEU A 203 -6.65 6.19 -3.85
C LEU A 203 -7.38 6.47 -5.16
N ILE A 204 -7.59 5.42 -5.93
CA ILE A 204 -8.36 5.47 -7.18
C ILE A 204 -9.71 4.77 -6.98
N ASN A 205 -10.78 5.37 -7.50
CA ASN A 205 -12.10 4.76 -7.53
C ASN A 205 -12.84 5.17 -8.81
N ARG A 206 -13.47 4.22 -9.48
CA ARG A 206 -14.21 4.43 -10.73
C ARG A 206 -13.42 5.22 -11.78
N GLY A 207 -12.13 4.92 -11.89
CA GLY A 207 -11.22 5.56 -12.85
C GLY A 207 -10.74 6.95 -12.46
N GLN A 208 -11.11 7.49 -11.31
CA GLN A 208 -10.72 8.83 -10.86
C GLN A 208 -9.81 8.76 -9.63
N MET A 209 -8.80 9.63 -9.57
CA MET A 209 -7.95 9.79 -8.39
C MET A 209 -8.71 10.59 -7.34
N LEU A 210 -9.00 9.97 -6.18
CA LEU A 210 -9.74 10.61 -5.10
C LEU A 210 -8.83 11.37 -4.13
N LEU A 211 -7.64 10.82 -3.87
CA LEU A 211 -6.61 11.45 -3.05
C LEU A 211 -5.23 10.87 -3.42
N SER A 212 -4.18 11.66 -3.19
CA SER A 212 -2.80 11.22 -3.32
C SER A 212 -1.91 12.09 -2.42
N GLY A 213 -0.91 11.49 -1.80
CA GLY A 213 0.07 12.18 -0.95
C GLY A 213 0.66 11.30 0.13
N ARG A 214 1.36 11.93 1.07
CA ARG A 214 1.94 11.24 2.23
C ARG A 214 0.83 10.70 3.14
N ILE A 215 1.02 9.50 3.64
CA ILE A 215 0.04 8.85 4.54
C ILE A 215 -0.24 9.73 5.77
N GLU A 216 0.82 10.28 6.39
CA GLU A 216 0.70 11.14 7.56
C GLU A 216 -0.17 12.37 7.28
N ASP A 217 0.08 13.07 6.16
CA ASP A 217 -0.68 14.28 5.78
C ASP A 217 -2.14 13.94 5.46
N ILE A 218 -2.38 12.81 4.81
CA ILE A 218 -3.72 12.33 4.50
C ILE A 218 -4.50 12.00 5.79
N LYS A 219 -3.87 11.31 6.75
CA LYS A 219 -4.48 10.99 8.05
C LYS A 219 -4.77 12.25 8.85
N GLU A 220 -3.82 13.18 8.89
CA GLU A 220 -3.98 14.46 9.58
C GLU A 220 -5.14 15.27 8.99
N ALA A 221 -5.22 15.39 7.66
CA ALA A 221 -6.30 16.08 6.97
C ALA A 221 -7.69 15.43 7.14
N ASN A 222 -7.73 14.15 7.55
CA ASN A 222 -8.96 13.39 7.77
C ASN A 222 -9.27 13.14 9.24
N LYS A 223 -8.63 13.86 10.17
CA LYS A 223 -8.97 13.80 11.60
C LYS A 223 -10.46 14.02 11.85
N ILE A 224 -11.04 13.20 12.70
CA ILE A 224 -12.47 13.27 13.08
C ILE A 224 -12.65 13.53 14.59
N GLY A 225 -11.57 13.92 15.29
CA GLY A 225 -11.62 14.22 16.72
C GLY A 225 -11.77 12.99 17.62
N ASN A 226 -11.30 11.83 17.19
CA ASN A 226 -11.24 10.63 18.01
C ASN A 226 -10.06 10.72 18.97
N LEU A 227 -10.32 10.38 20.23
CA LEU A 227 -9.36 10.41 21.33
C LEU A 227 -9.37 9.05 22.02
N GLU A 228 -8.19 8.56 22.40
CA GLU A 228 -8.05 7.45 23.34
C GLU A 228 -7.63 8.02 24.70
N LEU A 229 -8.35 7.67 25.75
CA LEU A 229 -8.10 8.16 27.09
C LEU A 229 -8.18 7.01 28.09
N THR A 230 -7.16 6.90 28.95
CA THR A 230 -7.16 5.93 30.05
C THR A 230 -7.20 6.67 31.39
N THR A 231 -8.13 6.26 32.24
CA THR A 231 -8.28 6.80 33.61
C THR A 231 -7.98 5.73 34.64
N ARG A 232 -7.54 6.17 35.84
CA ARG A 232 -7.22 5.26 36.96
C ARG A 232 -8.48 4.53 37.47
N ALA A 233 -9.58 5.22 37.56
CA ALA A 233 -10.87 4.67 37.95
C ALA A 233 -11.87 4.76 36.79
N PRO A 234 -12.84 3.85 36.69
CA PRO A 234 -13.88 3.94 35.68
C PRO A 234 -14.64 5.25 35.74
N LEU A 235 -14.94 5.84 34.58
CA LEU A 235 -15.79 7.02 34.46
C LEU A 235 -17.25 6.66 34.65
N SER A 236 -18.00 7.55 35.29
CA SER A 236 -19.47 7.50 35.28
C SER A 236 -19.94 7.94 33.87
N VAL A 237 -20.17 7.00 32.98
CA VAL A 237 -20.48 7.27 31.57
C VAL A 237 -21.66 8.23 31.39
N GLY A 238 -22.67 8.18 32.30
CA GLY A 238 -23.79 9.11 32.30
C GLY A 238 -23.42 10.56 32.64
N LEU A 239 -22.35 10.80 33.38
CA LEU A 239 -21.84 12.14 33.71
C LEU A 239 -20.72 12.60 32.75
N ALA A 240 -20.07 11.65 32.06
CA ALA A 240 -19.07 11.96 31.06
C ALA A 240 -19.67 12.37 29.70
N MET A 241 -20.93 12.05 29.44
CA MET A 241 -21.69 12.55 28.30
C MET A 241 -22.19 13.98 28.54
N ASP A 242 -21.24 14.92 28.64
CA ASP A 242 -21.61 16.32 28.40
C ASP A 242 -21.94 16.46 26.91
N SER A 243 -23.24 16.56 26.64
CA SER A 243 -23.77 16.59 25.26
C SER A 243 -23.27 17.77 24.44
N GLU A 244 -22.63 18.76 25.05
CA GLU A 244 -22.09 19.92 24.35
C GLU A 244 -20.64 19.70 23.85
N ILE A 245 -19.84 18.81 24.48
CA ILE A 245 -18.45 18.61 24.14
C ILE A 245 -18.12 17.21 23.61
N ILE A 246 -18.82 16.16 24.07
CA ILE A 246 -18.60 14.76 23.67
C ILE A 246 -19.75 14.29 22.80
N GLU A 247 -19.42 13.77 21.62
CA GLU A 247 -20.40 13.16 20.69
C GLU A 247 -20.67 11.70 21.08
N SER A 248 -19.61 10.94 21.38
CA SER A 248 -19.71 9.57 21.90
C SER A 248 -18.54 9.24 22.81
N ILE A 249 -18.77 8.32 23.75
CA ILE A 249 -17.76 7.74 24.62
C ILE A 249 -18.06 6.26 24.81
N ASP A 250 -17.10 5.41 24.45
CA ASP A 250 -17.21 3.98 24.56
C ASP A 250 -16.04 3.44 25.38
N GLN A 251 -16.32 2.59 26.36
CA GLN A 251 -15.25 1.88 27.05
C GLN A 251 -14.72 0.78 26.14
N ILE A 252 -13.40 0.76 25.96
CA ILE A 252 -12.71 -0.23 25.14
C ILE A 252 -11.85 -1.11 26.03
N ASP A 253 -11.62 -2.36 25.58
CA ASP A 253 -10.75 -3.28 26.29
C ASP A 253 -9.31 -2.75 26.33
N SER A 254 -8.81 -2.51 27.55
CA SER A 254 -7.40 -2.20 27.75
C SER A 254 -6.59 -3.48 27.59
N LYS A 255 -5.57 -3.46 26.73
CA LYS A 255 -4.59 -4.57 26.63
C LYS A 255 -3.82 -4.79 27.93
N ASP A 256 -3.83 -3.83 28.85
CA ASP A 256 -3.20 -3.89 30.15
C ASP A 256 -4.15 -3.33 31.23
N TRP A 257 -4.88 -4.24 31.89
CA TRP A 257 -5.82 -3.91 32.94
C TRP A 257 -5.19 -3.12 34.12
N ARG A 258 -3.86 -3.13 34.25
CA ARG A 258 -3.14 -2.36 35.28
C ARG A 258 -3.11 -0.87 35.00
N LYS A 259 -3.40 -0.49 33.73
CA LYS A 259 -3.40 0.91 33.31
C LYS A 259 -4.71 1.64 33.60
N GLY A 260 -5.73 0.95 34.11
CA GLY A 260 -7.04 1.52 34.38
C GLY A 260 -8.10 1.27 33.31
N ALA A 261 -9.16 2.07 33.28
CA ALA A 261 -10.23 1.96 32.29
C ALA A 261 -9.91 2.84 31.08
N THR A 262 -9.93 2.23 29.86
CA THR A 262 -9.64 2.92 28.61
C THR A 262 -10.93 3.22 27.86
N TYR A 263 -11.00 4.41 27.27
CA TYR A 263 -12.16 4.92 26.54
C TYR A 263 -11.76 5.42 25.16
N SER A 264 -12.59 5.13 24.17
CA SER A 264 -12.61 5.83 22.89
C SER A 264 -13.63 6.96 22.99
N ILE A 265 -13.20 8.19 22.77
CA ILE A 265 -14.01 9.38 22.88
C ILE A 265 -14.04 10.07 21.53
N ARG A 266 -15.22 10.43 21.05
CA ARG A 266 -15.39 11.30 19.89
C ARG A 266 -15.83 12.67 20.38
N ARG A 267 -14.99 13.68 20.15
CA ARG A 267 -15.33 15.08 20.49
C ARG A 267 -16.20 15.71 19.41
N ARG A 268 -17.04 16.65 19.80
CA ARG A 268 -17.80 17.43 18.83
C ARG A 268 -16.90 18.38 18.03
N PRO A 269 -17.31 18.76 16.81
CA PRO A 269 -16.63 19.81 16.05
C PRO A 269 -16.46 21.09 16.88
N ASN A 270 -15.32 21.76 16.76
CA ASN A 270 -14.96 23.01 17.46
C ASN A 270 -14.72 22.89 18.98
N VAL A 271 -14.73 21.70 19.54
CA VAL A 271 -14.31 21.44 20.93
C VAL A 271 -12.82 21.16 20.96
N SER A 272 -12.09 21.75 21.89
CA SER A 272 -10.66 21.51 22.04
C SER A 272 -10.38 20.24 22.86
N ASN A 273 -9.19 19.66 22.68
CA ASN A 273 -8.72 18.57 23.51
C ASN A 273 -8.63 18.98 25.00
N ASN A 274 -8.35 20.25 25.29
CA ASN A 274 -8.30 20.78 26.65
C ASN A 274 -9.67 20.76 27.32
N ASP A 275 -10.74 21.04 26.60
CA ASP A 275 -12.10 21.00 27.17
C ASP A 275 -12.46 19.57 27.61
N ILE A 276 -12.10 18.57 26.78
CA ILE A 276 -12.28 17.14 27.12
C ILE A 276 -11.45 16.77 28.34
N LEU A 277 -10.15 17.12 28.34
CA LEU A 277 -9.24 16.80 29.44
C LEU A 277 -9.71 17.45 30.76
N GLN A 278 -10.17 18.70 30.72
CA GLN A 278 -10.68 19.41 31.90
C GLN A 278 -11.93 18.71 32.47
N THR A 279 -12.86 18.36 31.61
CA THR A 279 -14.11 17.67 32.03
C THR A 279 -13.81 16.29 32.64
N ILE A 280 -12.95 15.51 32.03
CA ILE A 280 -12.63 14.16 32.52
C ILE A 280 -11.77 14.22 33.79
N SER A 281 -10.82 15.16 33.90
CA SER A 281 -9.94 15.29 35.08
C SER A 281 -10.69 15.63 36.36
N MET A 282 -11.90 16.22 36.27
CA MET A 282 -12.75 16.44 37.42
C MET A 282 -13.36 15.14 37.98
N GLN A 283 -13.39 14.06 37.19
CA GLN A 283 -14.03 12.80 37.58
C GLN A 283 -13.01 11.73 37.96
N ALA A 284 -11.88 11.67 37.25
CA ALA A 284 -10.85 10.65 37.45
C ALA A 284 -9.45 11.15 37.05
N GLU A 285 -8.44 10.56 37.64
CA GLU A 285 -7.05 10.78 37.27
C GLU A 285 -6.78 10.21 35.86
N ILE A 286 -6.33 11.06 34.94
CA ILE A 286 -5.97 10.68 33.58
C ILE A 286 -4.56 10.07 33.59
N LEU A 287 -4.42 8.84 33.10
CA LEU A 287 -3.17 8.11 32.99
C LEU A 287 -2.55 8.21 31.58
N HIS A 288 -3.40 8.28 30.57
CA HIS A 288 -2.99 8.38 29.17
C HIS A 288 -4.01 9.20 28.38
N PHE A 289 -3.52 9.92 27.39
CA PHE A 289 -4.35 10.66 26.46
C PHE A 289 -3.62 10.72 25.12
N GLU A 290 -4.34 10.35 24.06
CA GLU A 290 -3.83 10.38 22.69
C GLU A 290 -4.95 10.77 21.71
N GLU A 291 -4.64 11.64 20.76
CA GLU A 291 -5.53 11.92 19.62
C GLU A 291 -5.29 10.85 18.55
N VAL A 292 -6.33 10.06 18.28
CA VAL A 292 -6.25 8.92 17.37
C VAL A 292 -6.51 9.37 15.94
N LEU A 293 -5.51 9.19 15.09
CA LEU A 293 -5.67 9.41 13.66
C LEU A 293 -6.52 8.30 13.03
N PRO A 294 -7.35 8.61 12.02
CA PRO A 294 -8.11 7.59 11.31
C PRO A 294 -7.17 6.60 10.62
N SER A 295 -7.56 5.33 10.58
CA SER A 295 -6.84 4.34 9.78
C SER A 295 -7.03 4.61 8.28
N LEU A 296 -6.13 4.10 7.44
CA LEU A 296 -6.32 4.16 5.98
C LEU A 296 -7.63 3.47 5.55
N ASN A 297 -8.05 2.44 6.28
CA ASN A 297 -9.32 1.77 6.01
C ASN A 297 -10.52 2.69 6.26
N ASP A 298 -10.52 3.49 7.33
CA ASP A 298 -11.59 4.44 7.60
C ASP A 298 -11.65 5.54 6.55
N ILE A 299 -10.48 6.05 6.14
CA ILE A 299 -10.35 7.01 5.05
C ILE A 299 -10.86 6.42 3.73
N PHE A 300 -10.46 5.19 3.42
CA PHE A 300 -10.92 4.48 2.23
C PHE A 300 -12.45 4.36 2.18
N ILE A 301 -13.08 3.92 3.28
CA ILE A 301 -14.54 3.80 3.39
C ILE A 301 -15.20 5.17 3.18
N LYS A 302 -14.70 6.22 3.83
CA LYS A 302 -15.21 7.59 3.69
C LYS A 302 -15.26 8.05 2.23
N TYR A 303 -14.17 7.81 1.48
CA TYR A 303 -14.06 8.28 0.09
C TYR A 303 -14.74 7.36 -0.93
N THR A 304 -14.97 6.08 -0.62
CA THR A 304 -15.55 5.12 -1.57
C THR A 304 -17.03 4.87 -1.36
N VAL A 305 -17.51 4.90 -0.12
CA VAL A 305 -18.92 4.58 0.24
C VAL A 305 -19.69 5.82 0.68
N GLY A 306 -19.00 6.91 1.08
CA GLY A 306 -19.62 8.08 1.72
C GLY A 306 -19.94 7.77 3.17
N GLU A 307 -19.66 8.71 4.09
CA GLU A 307 -19.77 8.66 5.55
C GLU A 307 -19.32 7.35 6.21
N ILE A 308 -18.36 7.45 7.13
CA ILE A 308 -17.88 6.32 7.94
C ILE A 308 -19.08 5.84 8.77
N PRO A 309 -19.55 4.59 8.60
CA PRO A 309 -20.57 4.07 9.51
C PRO A 309 -20.01 4.12 10.93
N ASN A 310 -20.78 4.65 11.90
CA ASN A 310 -20.47 4.47 13.31
C ASN A 310 -20.23 2.97 13.55
N LYS A 311 -18.99 2.58 13.80
CA LYS A 311 -18.70 1.23 14.25
C LYS A 311 -19.19 1.08 15.69
N ASN A 312 -20.46 0.70 15.83
CA ASN A 312 -20.90 -0.16 16.92
C ASN A 312 -20.49 -1.59 16.53
N LEU A 313 -19.38 -2.08 17.04
CA LEU A 313 -19.05 -3.50 17.17
C LEU A 313 -18.15 -3.68 18.37
#